data_500ebd5e4046e0bbaf44566e464d7bd3
#
_entry.id   500ebd5e4046e0bbaf44566e464d7bd3
#
_cell.length_a   1.000
_cell.length_b   1.000
_cell.length_c   1.000
_cell.angle_alpha   90.00
_cell.angle_beta   90.00
_cell.angle_gamma   90.00
#
_symmetry.space_group_name_H-M   'P 1'
#
loop_
_entity.id
_entity.type
_entity.pdbx_description
1 polymer ?
#
loop_
_entity_poly.entity_id
_entity_poly.type
_entity_poly.pdbx_seq_one_letter_code
_entity_poly.pdbx_strand_id
1 'polypeptide(L)'
;MDNKLKKNALFNPQGDTDLRQRRMIGGNTTNLNDFNNMRYTWASDWYRQAMNNFWIPEEINLTQDTKDYPLLPPAERKAYDKILSFLVFLDSLQSANLPSLTEFITANEVNLCLHIQAFQECVHSQSYSYMQIGRAHV
;
A
#
# COMPACT_ATOMS: atom_id res chain seq x y z
N MET A 1 14.58 -30.85 5.52
CA MET A 1 14.40 -29.63 6.38
C MET A 1 13.21 -28.89 5.83
N ASP A 2 12.11 -28.88 6.56
CA ASP A 2 10.89 -28.15 6.17
C ASP A 2 11.17 -26.65 6.28
N ASN A 3 11.54 -26.05 5.17
CA ASN A 3 11.87 -24.61 5.08
C ASN A 3 10.58 -23.78 4.83
N LYS A 4 9.51 -24.09 5.58
CA LYS A 4 8.31 -23.29 5.54
C LYS A 4 8.57 -21.97 6.29
N LEU A 5 8.39 -20.87 5.61
CA LEU A 5 8.38 -19.53 6.24
C LEU A 5 7.36 -19.55 7.39
N LYS A 6 7.83 -19.25 8.59
CA LYS A 6 7.00 -19.21 9.78
C LYS A 6 6.47 -17.80 9.96
N LYS A 7 5.18 -17.66 10.22
CA LYS A 7 4.57 -16.37 10.57
C LYS A 7 5.22 -15.80 11.84
N ASN A 8 5.41 -14.48 11.85
CA ASN A 8 5.93 -13.76 13.00
C ASN A 8 4.92 -13.81 14.17
N ALA A 9 5.40 -13.93 15.39
CA ALA A 9 4.58 -13.70 16.58
C ALA A 9 4.21 -12.23 16.70
N LEU A 10 3.09 -11.89 17.33
CA LEU A 10 2.73 -10.50 17.62
C LEU A 10 3.80 -9.80 18.47
N PHE A 11 4.35 -10.50 19.41
CA PHE A 11 5.48 -10.04 20.22
C PHE A 11 6.36 -11.23 20.60
N ASN A 12 7.69 -11.03 20.50
CA ASN A 12 8.68 -12.03 20.89
C ASN A 12 9.75 -11.37 21.78
N PRO A 13 9.69 -11.57 23.10
CA PRO A 13 10.66 -10.98 24.03
C PRO A 13 12.07 -11.54 23.88
N GLN A 14 12.24 -12.65 23.17
CA GLN A 14 13.52 -13.30 22.86
C GLN A 14 14.02 -12.94 21.45
N GLY A 15 13.44 -11.93 20.82
CA GLY A 15 13.84 -11.48 19.49
C GLY A 15 15.19 -10.78 19.49
N ASP A 16 15.80 -10.67 18.31
CA ASP A 16 17.11 -10.07 18.12
C ASP A 16 17.08 -8.56 18.39
N THR A 17 17.84 -8.10 19.36
CA THR A 17 18.05 -6.68 19.65
C THR A 17 19.33 -6.14 18.98
N ASP A 18 20.28 -7.01 18.63
CA ASP A 18 21.49 -6.63 17.89
C ASP A 18 21.16 -6.44 16.39
N LEU A 19 21.42 -5.23 15.88
CA LEU A 19 21.20 -4.88 14.46
C LEU A 19 21.88 -5.83 13.49
N ARG A 20 23.07 -6.34 13.82
CA ARG A 20 23.84 -7.23 12.94
C ARG A 20 23.15 -8.58 12.71
N GLN A 21 22.31 -9.00 13.64
CA GLN A 21 21.58 -10.26 13.60
C GLN A 21 20.22 -10.12 12.91
N ARG A 22 19.64 -8.92 12.92
CA ARG A 22 18.34 -8.67 12.30
C ARG A 22 18.39 -8.92 10.80
N ARG A 23 17.37 -9.61 10.29
CA ARG A 23 17.20 -9.93 8.86
C ARG A 23 15.89 -9.37 8.37
N MET A 24 15.80 -9.08 7.07
CA MET A 24 14.56 -8.61 6.45
C MET A 24 13.50 -9.72 6.47
N ILE A 25 13.89 -10.95 6.13
CA ILE A 25 13.03 -12.14 6.06
C ILE A 25 13.69 -13.25 6.85
N GLY A 26 12.91 -14.02 7.60
CA GLY A 26 13.37 -15.21 8.33
C GLY A 26 14.33 -14.87 9.49
N GLY A 27 14.28 -13.66 10.02
CA GLY A 27 14.97 -13.29 11.25
C GLY A 27 14.17 -13.64 12.49
N ASN A 28 14.78 -13.48 13.66
CA ASN A 28 14.14 -13.65 14.97
C ASN A 28 13.73 -12.26 15.49
N THR A 29 12.63 -11.71 14.95
CA THR A 29 12.17 -10.36 15.31
C THR A 29 11.49 -10.31 16.65
N THR A 30 11.66 -9.19 17.38
CA THR A 30 10.84 -8.86 18.55
C THR A 30 9.43 -8.41 18.16
N ASN A 31 9.27 -8.01 16.91
CA ASN A 31 8.08 -7.36 16.32
C ASN A 31 7.75 -5.98 16.97
N LEU A 32 8.73 -5.33 17.58
CA LEU A 32 8.62 -3.96 18.07
C LEU A 32 9.19 -2.95 17.09
N ASN A 33 8.52 -1.82 16.94
CA ASN A 33 9.04 -0.68 16.21
C ASN A 33 10.11 0.03 17.05
N ASP A 34 11.35 0.02 16.57
CA ASP A 34 12.48 0.70 17.23
C ASP A 34 13.13 1.67 16.23
N PHE A 35 12.62 2.89 16.19
CA PHE A 35 13.08 3.92 15.25
C PHE A 35 14.48 4.44 15.53
N ASN A 36 15.01 4.20 16.71
CA ASN A 36 16.37 4.62 17.10
C ASN A 36 17.42 3.58 16.74
N ASN A 37 16.99 2.36 16.40
CA ASN A 37 17.89 1.23 16.20
C ASN A 37 17.42 0.38 15.01
N MET A 38 17.50 0.96 13.80
CA MET A 38 17.06 0.33 12.55
C MET A 38 18.25 -0.19 11.75
N ARG A 39 18.12 -1.39 11.20
CA ARG A 39 19.10 -1.95 10.25
C ARG A 39 18.91 -1.40 8.85
N TYR A 40 17.67 -1.25 8.40
CA TYR A 40 17.30 -0.82 7.05
C TYR A 40 16.83 0.63 7.07
N THR A 41 17.76 1.56 7.29
CA THR A 41 17.47 3.00 7.45
C THR A 41 16.74 3.61 6.25
N TRP A 42 17.01 3.11 5.03
CA TRP A 42 16.32 3.53 3.82
C TRP A 42 14.80 3.35 3.92
N ALA A 43 14.33 2.36 4.67
CA ALA A 43 12.90 2.11 4.85
C ALA A 43 12.23 3.24 5.63
N SER A 44 12.92 3.83 6.63
CA SER A 44 12.41 5.00 7.34
C SER A 44 12.28 6.22 6.44
N ASP A 45 13.27 6.46 5.58
CA ASP A 45 13.23 7.58 4.65
C ASP A 45 12.12 7.41 3.62
N TRP A 46 11.97 6.21 3.08
CA TRP A 46 10.88 5.87 2.16
C TRP A 46 9.51 6.02 2.82
N TYR A 47 9.35 5.52 4.05
CA TYR A 47 8.10 5.65 4.81
C TYR A 47 7.71 7.11 5.03
N ARG A 48 8.69 7.98 5.37
CA ARG A 48 8.47 9.43 5.51
C ARG A 48 8.05 10.09 4.20
N GLN A 49 8.69 9.73 3.09
CA GLN A 49 8.29 10.22 1.77
C GLN A 49 6.86 9.80 1.43
N ALA A 50 6.50 8.54 1.69
CA ALA A 50 5.16 8.04 1.44
C ALA A 50 4.10 8.77 2.29
N MET A 51 4.40 9.11 3.56
CA MET A 51 3.51 9.93 4.39
C MET A 51 3.35 11.36 3.86
N ASN A 52 4.43 11.95 3.33
CA ASN A 52 4.38 13.32 2.78
C ASN A 52 3.60 13.38 1.45
N ASN A 53 3.45 12.27 0.75
CA ASN A 53 2.64 12.15 -0.46
C ASN A 53 1.17 11.81 -0.15
N PHE A 54 0.70 12.13 1.05
CA PHE A 54 -0.70 11.95 1.42
C PHE A 54 -1.61 12.87 0.62
N TRP A 55 -2.71 12.33 0.15
CA TRP A 55 -3.78 13.04 -0.55
C TRP A 55 -5.09 12.25 -0.41
N ILE A 56 -6.20 12.92 -0.68
CA ILE A 56 -7.52 12.30 -0.69
C ILE A 56 -8.21 12.53 -2.04
N PRO A 57 -9.14 11.66 -2.45
CA PRO A 57 -9.81 11.78 -3.76
C PRO A 57 -10.50 13.12 -3.99
N GLU A 58 -11.04 13.72 -2.93
CA GLU A 58 -11.77 14.98 -2.96
C GLU A 58 -10.90 16.20 -3.30
N GLU A 59 -9.58 16.08 -3.18
CA GLU A 59 -8.63 17.12 -3.61
C GLU A 59 -8.52 17.21 -5.14
N ILE A 60 -8.96 16.16 -5.86
CA ILE A 60 -8.93 16.13 -7.31
C ILE A 60 -10.17 16.79 -7.87
N ASN A 61 -9.99 17.91 -8.58
CA ASN A 61 -11.09 18.60 -9.22
C ASN A 61 -11.49 17.94 -10.54
N LEU A 62 -12.60 17.22 -10.55
CA LEU A 62 -13.16 16.53 -11.72
C LEU A 62 -14.24 17.35 -12.48
N THR A 63 -14.41 18.63 -12.17
CA THR A 63 -15.47 19.45 -12.78
C THR A 63 -15.37 19.51 -14.31
N GLN A 64 -14.17 19.56 -14.86
CA GLN A 64 -13.99 19.56 -16.31
C GLN A 64 -14.20 18.17 -16.90
N ASP A 65 -13.71 17.14 -16.22
CA ASP A 65 -13.84 15.75 -16.66
C ASP A 65 -15.31 15.30 -16.79
N THR A 66 -16.18 15.77 -15.88
CA THR A 66 -17.63 15.49 -15.96
C THR A 66 -18.28 16.07 -17.20
N LYS A 67 -17.75 17.17 -17.76
CA LYS A 67 -18.24 17.77 -19.00
C LYS A 67 -17.65 17.11 -20.24
N ASP A 68 -16.39 16.72 -20.18
CA ASP A 68 -15.65 16.16 -21.32
C ASP A 68 -15.97 14.67 -21.54
N TYR A 69 -16.18 13.92 -20.48
CA TYR A 69 -16.45 12.48 -20.56
C TYR A 69 -17.67 12.11 -21.43
N PRO A 70 -18.83 12.79 -21.35
CA PRO A 70 -19.96 12.51 -22.24
C PRO A 70 -19.66 12.78 -23.72
N LEU A 71 -18.67 13.63 -24.02
CA LEU A 71 -18.26 13.99 -25.37
C LEU A 71 -17.31 12.97 -26.02
N LEU A 72 -16.74 12.07 -25.21
CA LEU A 72 -15.83 11.05 -25.72
C LEU A 72 -16.56 10.10 -26.70
N PRO A 73 -15.89 9.69 -27.80
CA PRO A 73 -16.37 8.62 -28.65
C PRO A 73 -16.70 7.35 -27.85
N PRO A 74 -17.74 6.58 -28.25
CA PRO A 74 -18.15 5.40 -27.49
C PRO A 74 -17.03 4.38 -27.21
N ALA A 75 -16.09 4.22 -28.16
CA ALA A 75 -14.95 3.32 -28.01
C ALA A 75 -13.97 3.82 -26.94
N GLU A 76 -13.68 5.12 -26.92
CA GLU A 76 -12.79 5.73 -25.92
C GLU A 76 -13.41 5.69 -24.53
N ARG A 77 -14.70 6.02 -24.41
CA ARG A 77 -15.44 5.90 -23.14
C ARG A 77 -15.38 4.48 -22.59
N LYS A 78 -15.65 3.49 -23.45
CA LYS A 78 -15.57 2.07 -23.06
C LYS A 78 -14.16 1.66 -22.63
N ALA A 79 -13.12 2.14 -23.32
CA ALA A 79 -11.73 1.87 -22.95
C ALA A 79 -11.40 2.48 -21.60
N TYR A 80 -11.77 3.74 -21.37
CA TYR A 80 -11.56 4.45 -20.12
C TYR A 80 -12.23 3.74 -18.93
N ASP A 81 -13.51 3.38 -19.07
CA ASP A 81 -14.25 2.68 -18.00
C ASP A 81 -13.63 1.32 -17.66
N LYS A 82 -13.17 0.59 -18.67
CA LYS A 82 -12.49 -0.68 -18.46
C LYS A 82 -11.15 -0.52 -17.78
N ILE A 83 -10.38 0.51 -18.12
CA ILE A 83 -9.09 0.80 -17.47
C ILE A 83 -9.33 1.12 -15.99
N LEU A 84 -10.25 2.02 -15.65
CA LEU A 84 -10.55 2.34 -14.26
C LEU A 84 -11.03 1.12 -13.48
N SER A 85 -11.92 0.30 -14.04
CA SER A 85 -12.40 -0.93 -13.41
C SER A 85 -11.27 -1.91 -13.17
N PHE A 86 -10.32 -2.01 -14.09
CA PHE A 86 -9.14 -2.87 -13.94
C PHE A 86 -8.20 -2.36 -12.84
N LEU A 87 -7.98 -1.05 -12.76
CA LEU A 87 -7.16 -0.44 -11.71
C LEU A 87 -7.77 -0.65 -10.33
N VAL A 88 -9.08 -0.43 -10.15
CA VAL A 88 -9.78 -0.74 -8.88
C VAL A 88 -9.58 -2.20 -8.47
N PHE A 89 -9.66 -3.12 -9.43
CA PHE A 89 -9.42 -4.54 -9.17
C PHE A 89 -7.99 -4.80 -8.70
N LEU A 90 -6.98 -4.24 -9.38
CA LEU A 90 -5.56 -4.41 -8.99
C LEU A 90 -5.29 -3.87 -7.58
N ASP A 91 -5.73 -2.65 -7.29
CA ASP A 91 -5.50 -2.00 -6.01
C ASP A 91 -6.22 -2.71 -4.86
N SER A 92 -7.42 -3.28 -5.15
CA SER A 92 -8.12 -4.13 -4.19
C SER A 92 -7.34 -5.39 -3.85
N LEU A 93 -6.68 -6.02 -4.83
CA LEU A 93 -5.80 -7.16 -4.58
C LEU A 93 -4.56 -6.75 -3.79
N GLN A 94 -3.95 -5.60 -4.12
CA GLN A 94 -2.76 -5.11 -3.43
C GLN A 94 -3.05 -4.73 -1.98
N SER A 95 -4.13 -4.01 -1.72
CA SER A 95 -4.53 -3.65 -0.35
C SER A 95 -4.78 -4.87 0.54
N ALA A 96 -5.26 -5.98 -0.03
CA ALA A 96 -5.44 -7.24 0.68
C ALA A 96 -4.14 -8.06 0.83
N ASN A 97 -3.26 -8.02 -0.20
CA ASN A 97 -2.05 -8.84 -0.25
C ASN A 97 -0.88 -8.26 0.58
N LEU A 98 -0.68 -6.94 0.53
CA LEU A 98 0.44 -6.28 1.24
C LEU A 98 0.47 -6.58 2.74
N PRO A 99 -0.65 -6.54 3.49
CA PRO A 99 -0.68 -6.95 4.90
C PRO A 99 -0.27 -8.40 5.11
N SER A 100 -0.56 -9.31 4.17
CA SER A 100 -0.16 -10.71 4.27
C SER A 100 1.35 -10.89 4.19
N LEU A 101 2.05 -10.04 3.44
CA LEU A 101 3.51 -10.07 3.35
C LEU A 101 4.18 -9.69 4.68
N THR A 102 3.57 -8.78 5.46
CA THR A 102 4.11 -8.35 6.75
C THR A 102 4.23 -9.48 7.76
N GLU A 103 3.44 -10.54 7.60
CA GLU A 103 3.52 -11.73 8.46
C GLU A 103 4.86 -12.47 8.35
N PHE A 104 5.62 -12.26 7.27
CA PHE A 104 6.88 -12.93 6.97
C PHE A 104 8.09 -12.00 6.99
N ILE A 105 7.86 -10.68 6.93
CA ILE A 105 8.92 -9.68 7.03
C ILE A 105 9.29 -9.51 8.50
N THR A 106 10.56 -9.67 8.80
CA THR A 106 11.09 -9.61 10.18
C THR A 106 11.80 -8.30 10.50
N ALA A 107 11.94 -7.40 9.51
CA ALA A 107 12.40 -6.02 9.71
C ALA A 107 11.19 -5.10 9.85
N ASN A 108 10.93 -4.60 11.06
CA ASN A 108 9.74 -3.80 11.35
C ASN A 108 9.69 -2.48 10.58
N GLU A 109 10.85 -1.85 10.36
CA GLU A 109 10.97 -0.65 9.53
C GLU A 109 10.51 -0.89 8.08
N VAL A 110 10.70 -2.09 7.54
CA VAL A 110 10.20 -2.49 6.21
C VAL A 110 8.69 -2.77 6.26
N ASN A 111 8.19 -3.35 7.34
CA ASN A 111 6.75 -3.54 7.54
C ASN A 111 5.99 -2.22 7.53
N LEU A 112 6.55 -1.15 8.08
CA LEU A 112 5.93 0.18 8.01
C LEU A 112 5.75 0.66 6.57
N CYS A 113 6.72 0.36 5.69
CA CYS A 113 6.59 0.67 4.27
C CYS A 113 5.42 -0.08 3.62
N LEU A 114 5.25 -1.35 3.93
CA LEU A 114 4.13 -2.16 3.41
C LEU A 114 2.78 -1.67 3.95
N HIS A 115 2.72 -1.24 5.20
CA HIS A 115 1.49 -0.71 5.79
C HIS A 115 1.06 0.62 5.14
N ILE A 116 1.99 1.57 4.95
CA ILE A 116 1.66 2.84 4.28
C ILE A 116 1.30 2.60 2.81
N GLN A 117 1.95 1.66 2.14
CA GLN A 117 1.62 1.29 0.77
C GLN A 117 0.21 0.69 0.69
N ALA A 118 -0.15 -0.25 1.59
CA ALA A 118 -1.50 -0.82 1.64
C ALA A 118 -2.57 0.27 1.84
N PHE A 119 -2.28 1.28 2.68
CA PHE A 119 -3.14 2.44 2.84
C PHE A 119 -3.28 3.24 1.53
N GLN A 120 -2.18 3.50 0.82
CA GLN A 120 -2.21 4.21 -0.46
C GLN A 120 -3.01 3.47 -1.52
N GLU A 121 -2.93 2.13 -1.58
CA GLU A 121 -3.77 1.34 -2.49
C GLU A 121 -5.27 1.46 -2.18
N CYS A 122 -5.64 1.61 -0.90
CA CYS A 122 -7.03 1.91 -0.54
C CYS A 122 -7.46 3.30 -1.05
N VAL A 123 -6.60 4.32 -0.93
CA VAL A 123 -6.87 5.67 -1.46
C VAL A 123 -7.00 5.65 -2.98
N HIS A 124 -6.14 4.93 -3.70
CA HIS A 124 -6.22 4.76 -5.14
C HIS A 124 -7.54 4.11 -5.56
N SER A 125 -7.90 2.99 -4.94
CA SER A 125 -9.16 2.28 -5.21
C SER A 125 -10.38 3.17 -4.98
N GLN A 126 -10.39 3.95 -3.91
CA GLN A 126 -11.42 4.95 -3.63
C GLN A 126 -11.46 6.04 -4.69
N SER A 127 -10.29 6.50 -5.15
CA SER A 127 -10.19 7.55 -6.17
C SER A 127 -10.75 7.11 -7.52
N TYR A 128 -10.44 5.90 -7.97
CA TYR A 128 -11.01 5.38 -9.22
C TYR A 128 -12.52 5.19 -9.11
N SER A 129 -13.02 4.79 -7.94
CA SER A 129 -14.46 4.72 -7.69
C SER A 129 -15.09 6.11 -7.70
N TYR A 130 -14.45 7.11 -7.10
CA TYR A 130 -14.88 8.51 -7.14
C TYR A 130 -14.93 9.05 -8.57
N MET A 131 -13.93 8.75 -9.40
CA MET A 131 -13.92 9.09 -10.82
C MET A 131 -15.06 8.45 -11.60
N GLN A 132 -15.52 7.26 -11.24
CA GLN A 132 -16.66 6.58 -11.87
C GLN A 132 -17.99 7.18 -11.39
N ILE A 133 -18.17 7.36 -10.08
CA ILE A 133 -19.43 7.85 -9.47
C ILE A 133 -19.65 9.34 -9.77
N GLY A 134 -18.61 10.16 -9.76
CA GLY A 134 -18.68 11.58 -10.10
C GLY A 134 -19.26 11.87 -11.49
N ARG A 135 -19.38 10.84 -12.35
CA ARG A 135 -19.97 10.90 -13.68
C ARG A 135 -21.42 10.40 -13.75
N ALA A 136 -21.85 9.64 -12.74
CA ALA A 136 -23.20 9.07 -12.70
C ALA A 136 -24.23 10.03 -12.09
N HIS A 137 -23.79 11.14 -11.52
CA HIS A 137 -24.64 12.12 -10.83
C HIS A 137 -24.75 13.48 -11.57
N VAL A 138 -24.61 13.50 -12.89
CA VAL A 138 -24.93 14.67 -13.73
C VAL A 138 -26.13 14.36 -14.60
#